data_49fea13a9f48d85bd49f6df2697f0366
#
_entry.id   49fea13a9f48d85bd49f6df2697f0366
#
_cell.length_a   1.000
_cell.length_b   1.000
_cell.length_c   1.000
_cell.angle_alpha   90.00
_cell.angle_beta   90.00
_cell.angle_gamma   90.00
#
_symmetry.space_group_name_H-M   'P 1'
#
loop_
_entity.id
_entity.type
_entity.pdbx_description
1 polymer ?
#
loop_
_entity_poly.entity_id
_entity_poly.type
_entity_poly.pdbx_seq_one_letter_code
_entity_poly.pdbx_strand_id
1 'polypeptide(L)'
;MKKILMVVLLVSGVFAASAGDTCGDEPAWKAMLAKVKNLPAETGIAGFMKKEAPAYITGNFAESARPAAPDFSKPLSPMAAYANRNGFWVTTYEQVKTYSTEKHPVKKGDWIGGYFDENGAFVKGHEVKTLFGMPYGIGQLIMIPLCLIMMYLAIVKGFEPLLLLPIGFGGLLANCPLAGVTAPAMMHDGVITFLASGIPVMSGGIVEPGGFLHYFFKFGIDTGVFPIVIFMGVGAMTDFGPLIANPKMALLGGAAQFGIFFALFGALGLAAFFGADFFGGVSPVMAAASIGIIGGADGPTAIWLTSRLAPDLLGAIAVAAYSYMALVPIIQPPIMNALTTKEERLIKMPPLREVKKIEKICFPLIVLLLCAVLLKDAVPLIGALMLGNLAKEVGTSVSRIADTMSNALINIVTIMLGLSVGSKLACEKFLSGTTLGILALGLVAFCVGTAAGVTMAKIMNLFSKEKINPLIGSAGVSAVPMAARVSNKVSLQNDPTNFILMQAMGPNVSGVIGSAVVAGVLYTLCR
;
A
#
# COMPACT_ATOMS: atom_id res chain seq x y z
N MET A 1 15.94 22.64 28.87
CA MET A 1 15.90 23.12 27.47
C MET A 1 16.78 24.33 27.21
N LYS A 2 16.59 25.52 27.87
CA LYS A 2 17.44 26.71 27.64
C LYS A 2 18.96 26.47 27.78
N LYS A 3 19.41 25.67 28.76
CA LYS A 3 20.84 25.36 28.95
C LYS A 3 21.44 24.44 27.88
N ILE A 4 20.63 23.49 27.35
CA ILE A 4 21.05 22.60 26.24
C ILE A 4 21.12 23.40 24.94
N LEU A 5 20.16 24.28 24.69
CA LEU A 5 20.16 25.17 23.54
C LEU A 5 21.38 26.12 23.55
N MET A 6 21.79 26.61 24.74
CA MET A 6 22.93 27.46 24.91
C MET A 6 24.26 26.73 24.68
N VAL A 7 24.35 25.43 25.04
CA VAL A 7 25.54 24.61 24.78
C VAL A 7 25.64 24.27 23.28
N VAL A 8 24.55 23.98 22.61
CA VAL A 8 24.53 23.73 21.15
C VAL A 8 24.90 25.02 20.40
N LEU A 9 24.44 26.19 20.84
CA LEU A 9 24.79 27.48 20.26
C LEU A 9 26.27 27.85 20.48
N LEU A 10 26.87 27.49 21.64
CA LEU A 10 28.29 27.71 21.91
C LEU A 10 29.17 26.78 21.06
N VAL A 11 28.81 25.52 20.90
CA VAL A 11 29.55 24.56 20.07
C VAL A 11 29.46 24.91 18.59
N SER A 12 28.28 25.32 18.10
CA SER A 12 28.13 25.76 16.69
C SER A 12 28.79 27.12 16.41
N GLY A 13 28.84 28.03 17.39
CA GLY A 13 29.56 29.30 17.28
C GLY A 13 31.08 29.15 17.20
N VAL A 14 31.66 28.16 17.87
CA VAL A 14 33.09 27.84 17.79
C VAL A 14 33.48 27.26 16.43
N PHE A 15 32.59 26.43 15.81
CA PHE A 15 32.80 25.91 14.46
C PHE A 15 32.62 26.97 13.36
N ALA A 16 31.75 27.95 13.54
CA ALA A 16 31.55 29.03 12.57
C ALA A 16 32.70 30.06 12.59
N ALA A 17 33.38 30.23 13.71
CA ALA A 17 34.54 31.13 13.82
C ALA A 17 35.81 30.60 13.14
N SER A 18 35.87 29.29 12.82
CA SER A 18 37.02 28.66 12.15
C SER A 18 36.84 28.53 10.62
N ALA A 19 35.63 28.77 10.08
CA ALA A 19 35.37 28.78 8.65
C ALA A 19 35.24 30.23 8.17
N GLY A 20 36.29 30.77 7.65
CA GLY A 20 36.35 32.13 7.12
C GLY A 20 35.71 32.30 5.75
N ASP A 21 34.42 31.97 5.63
CA ASP A 21 33.67 32.18 4.41
C ASP A 21 32.62 33.30 4.63
N THR A 22 32.97 34.47 4.10
CA THR A 22 32.06 35.62 3.93
C THR A 22 31.16 35.35 2.71
N CYS A 23 29.92 34.97 2.94
CA CYS A 23 28.92 34.96 1.91
C CYS A 23 27.95 36.15 2.16
N GLY A 24 28.12 37.21 1.42
CA GLY A 24 27.29 38.42 1.47
C GLY A 24 27.67 39.40 2.61
N ASP A 25 27.21 40.67 2.49
CA ASP A 25 27.55 41.81 3.38
C ASP A 25 27.05 41.68 4.84
N GLU A 26 26.39 40.61 5.23
CA GLU A 26 26.00 40.34 6.62
C GLU A 26 26.82 39.24 7.27
N PRO A 27 27.29 39.44 8.53
CA PRO A 27 28.02 38.40 9.25
C PRO A 27 27.16 37.14 9.45
N ALA A 28 27.68 35.94 9.13
CA ALA A 28 26.98 34.65 9.18
C ALA A 28 26.25 34.37 10.51
N TRP A 29 26.75 34.92 11.65
CA TRP A 29 26.08 34.79 12.94
C TRP A 29 24.75 35.56 13.04
N LYS A 30 24.57 36.68 12.29
CA LYS A 30 23.29 37.41 12.25
C LYS A 30 22.22 36.65 11.48
N ALA A 31 22.57 36.04 10.36
CA ALA A 31 21.69 35.17 9.61
C ALA A 31 21.28 33.94 10.46
N MET A 32 22.23 33.39 11.23
CA MET A 32 21.96 32.31 12.16
C MET A 32 21.06 32.72 13.33
N LEU A 33 21.25 33.93 13.90
CA LEU A 33 20.36 34.48 14.93
C LEU A 33 18.94 34.76 14.42
N ALA A 34 18.78 35.18 13.17
CA ALA A 34 17.47 35.32 12.54
C ALA A 34 16.76 33.96 12.41
N LYS A 35 17.48 32.91 11.99
CA LYS A 35 16.97 31.53 11.96
C LYS A 35 16.57 31.02 13.35
N VAL A 36 17.38 31.31 14.38
CA VAL A 36 17.07 30.91 15.77
C VAL A 36 15.83 31.65 16.32
N LYS A 37 15.60 32.90 15.95
CA LYS A 37 14.38 33.64 16.32
C LYS A 37 13.14 33.01 15.68
N ASN A 38 13.24 32.46 14.49
CA ASN A 38 12.15 31.80 13.77
C ASN A 38 11.98 30.32 14.14
N LEU A 39 12.90 29.74 14.93
CA LEU A 39 12.86 28.35 15.36
C LEU A 39 11.51 27.91 15.96
N PRO A 40 10.80 28.74 16.78
CA PRO A 40 9.48 28.35 17.28
C PRO A 40 8.44 28.14 16.18
N ALA A 41 8.52 28.90 15.07
CA ALA A 41 7.61 28.76 13.92
C ALA A 41 7.94 27.52 13.05
N GLU A 42 9.17 27.03 13.14
CA GLU A 42 9.66 25.84 12.42
C GLU A 42 9.58 24.56 13.26
N THR A 43 9.06 24.64 14.49
CA THR A 43 8.90 23.46 15.37
C THR A 43 7.71 22.61 14.97
N GLY A 44 7.76 21.32 15.27
CA GLY A 44 6.64 20.42 15.07
C GLY A 44 5.35 20.86 15.77
N ILE A 45 5.45 21.58 16.90
CA ILE A 45 4.28 22.14 17.60
C ILE A 45 3.57 23.18 16.74
N ALA A 46 4.31 24.07 16.06
CA ALA A 46 3.72 25.03 15.12
C ALA A 46 3.10 24.33 13.90
N GLY A 47 3.66 23.20 13.48
CA GLY A 47 3.10 22.38 12.40
C GLY A 47 1.70 21.84 12.71
N PHE A 48 1.41 21.44 13.95
CA PHE A 48 0.06 21.00 14.33
C PHE A 48 -1.00 22.13 14.30
N MET A 49 -0.57 23.37 14.36
CA MET A 49 -1.46 24.52 14.28
C MET A 49 -1.74 24.97 12.83
N LYS A 50 -1.07 24.37 11.85
CA LYS A 50 -1.30 24.68 10.44
C LYS A 50 -2.69 24.22 9.99
N LYS A 51 -3.42 25.13 9.34
CA LYS A 51 -4.75 24.84 8.78
C LYS A 51 -4.66 24.17 7.42
N GLU A 52 -3.63 24.48 6.66
CA GLU A 52 -3.45 24.04 5.28
C GLU A 52 -2.36 22.97 5.15
N ALA A 53 -2.55 22.06 4.22
CA ALA A 53 -1.55 21.08 3.86
C ALA A 53 -0.34 21.76 3.16
N PRO A 54 0.84 21.11 3.15
CA PRO A 54 2.02 21.61 2.45
C PRO A 54 1.76 21.97 0.98
N ALA A 55 2.47 22.97 0.46
CA ALA A 55 2.25 23.47 -0.89
C ALA A 55 2.47 22.42 -2.00
N TYR A 56 3.38 21.46 -1.82
CA TYR A 56 3.60 20.37 -2.78
C TYR A 56 2.41 19.39 -2.86
N ILE A 57 1.52 19.39 -1.85
CA ILE A 57 0.29 18.60 -1.87
C ILE A 57 -0.83 19.39 -2.53
N THR A 58 -1.05 20.63 -2.09
CA THR A 58 -2.19 21.46 -2.54
C THR A 58 -1.94 22.19 -3.86
N GLY A 59 -0.67 22.38 -4.25
CA GLY A 59 -0.28 23.29 -5.31
C GLY A 59 -0.52 24.78 -4.99
N ASN A 60 -0.88 25.11 -3.74
CA ASN A 60 -1.10 26.47 -3.26
C ASN A 60 0.22 27.09 -2.81
N PHE A 61 0.95 27.64 -3.76
CA PHE A 61 2.11 28.49 -3.49
C PHE A 61 1.65 29.94 -3.33
N ALA A 62 2.45 30.74 -2.62
CA ALA A 62 2.11 32.12 -2.32
C ALA A 62 1.65 32.89 -3.56
N GLU A 63 0.52 33.61 -3.46
CA GLU A 63 -0.05 34.39 -4.57
C GLU A 63 0.92 35.44 -5.12
N SER A 64 1.76 36.00 -4.26
CA SER A 64 2.84 36.95 -4.62
C SER A 64 3.89 36.35 -5.56
N ALA A 65 3.96 35.02 -5.68
CA ALA A 65 4.90 34.32 -6.56
C ALA A 65 4.32 34.03 -7.97
N ARG A 66 3.06 34.39 -8.23
CA ARG A 66 2.46 34.21 -9.56
C ARG A 66 2.98 35.28 -10.52
N PRO A 67 3.38 34.94 -11.75
CA PRO A 67 3.65 35.92 -12.77
C PRO A 67 2.37 36.69 -13.12
N ALA A 68 2.51 37.89 -13.68
CA ALA A 68 1.36 38.70 -14.11
C ALA A 68 0.47 37.88 -15.08
N ALA A 69 -0.85 37.99 -14.91
CA ALA A 69 -1.77 37.34 -15.83
C ALA A 69 -1.61 37.90 -17.26
N PRO A 70 -1.58 37.07 -18.29
CA PRO A 70 -1.47 37.54 -19.67
C PRO A 70 -2.74 38.27 -20.09
N ASP A 71 -2.59 39.25 -20.96
CA ASP A 71 -3.70 39.88 -21.65
C ASP A 71 -4.17 39.01 -22.81
N PHE A 72 -5.21 38.21 -22.56
CA PHE A 72 -5.74 37.23 -23.51
C PHE A 72 -6.40 37.86 -24.75
N SER A 73 -6.56 39.20 -24.80
CA SER A 73 -7.10 39.94 -25.95
C SER A 73 -6.03 40.21 -27.01
N LYS A 74 -4.75 40.07 -26.66
CA LYS A 74 -3.59 40.33 -27.54
C LYS A 74 -2.88 39.04 -27.92
N PRO A 75 -2.10 39.03 -29.02
CA PRO A 75 -1.19 37.92 -29.31
C PRO A 75 -0.25 37.69 -28.11
N LEU A 76 -0.24 36.48 -27.59
CA LEU A 76 0.57 36.14 -26.42
C LEU A 76 2.07 36.12 -26.80
N SER A 77 2.88 36.73 -25.97
CA SER A 77 4.35 36.64 -26.01
C SER A 77 4.81 35.20 -25.64
N PRO A 78 6.11 34.87 -25.69
CA PRO A 78 6.58 33.53 -25.42
C PRO A 78 6.00 32.94 -24.14
N MET A 79 5.50 31.69 -24.17
CA MET A 79 4.78 31.02 -23.07
C MET A 79 5.57 30.98 -21.75
N ALA A 80 6.91 30.99 -21.83
CA ALA A 80 7.78 31.01 -20.66
C ALA A 80 7.54 32.22 -19.71
N ALA A 81 6.99 33.33 -20.23
CA ALA A 81 6.68 34.50 -19.41
C ALA A 81 5.48 34.30 -18.47
N TYR A 82 4.69 33.24 -18.67
CA TYR A 82 3.46 32.96 -17.93
C TYR A 82 3.55 31.75 -17.02
N ALA A 83 4.77 31.29 -16.74
CA ALA A 83 5.04 30.15 -15.88
C ALA A 83 6.15 30.45 -14.89
N ASN A 84 6.10 29.81 -13.73
CA ASN A 84 7.18 29.75 -12.76
C ASN A 84 7.22 28.37 -12.10
N ARG A 85 8.17 28.14 -11.18
CA ARG A 85 8.33 26.85 -10.47
C ARG A 85 7.08 26.37 -9.71
N ASN A 86 6.11 27.24 -9.48
CA ASN A 86 4.92 26.98 -8.66
C ASN A 86 3.65 26.82 -9.50
N GLY A 87 3.74 26.94 -10.83
CA GLY A 87 2.58 26.80 -11.71
C GLY A 87 2.71 27.58 -13.02
N PHE A 88 1.62 27.62 -13.76
CA PHE A 88 1.53 28.36 -15.02
C PHE A 88 0.10 28.82 -15.32
N TRP A 89 -0.02 29.90 -16.12
CA TRP A 89 -1.30 30.36 -16.66
C TRP A 89 -1.68 29.52 -17.88
N VAL A 90 -2.92 29.07 -17.94
CA VAL A 90 -3.46 28.31 -19.08
C VAL A 90 -3.64 29.25 -20.26
N THR A 91 -2.83 29.11 -21.28
CA THR A 91 -2.81 29.96 -22.46
C THR A 91 -3.28 29.29 -23.75
N THR A 92 -3.23 27.95 -23.80
CA THR A 92 -3.54 27.15 -24.99
C THR A 92 -4.72 26.20 -24.77
N TYR A 93 -5.37 25.81 -25.88
CA TYR A 93 -6.45 24.84 -25.85
C TYR A 93 -5.96 23.43 -25.48
N GLU A 94 -4.74 23.07 -25.87
CA GLU A 94 -4.13 21.79 -25.47
C GLU A 94 -3.90 21.69 -23.96
N GLN A 95 -3.50 22.79 -23.30
CA GLN A 95 -3.41 22.85 -21.85
C GLN A 95 -4.79 22.66 -21.20
N VAL A 96 -5.84 23.31 -21.74
CA VAL A 96 -7.22 23.09 -21.28
C VAL A 96 -7.59 21.61 -21.37
N LYS A 97 -7.32 20.97 -22.50
CA LYS A 97 -7.62 19.54 -22.72
C LYS A 97 -6.84 18.63 -21.78
N THR A 98 -5.55 18.93 -21.54
CA THR A 98 -4.67 18.09 -20.71
C THR A 98 -5.02 18.18 -19.22
N TYR A 99 -5.39 19.36 -18.72
CA TYR A 99 -5.57 19.60 -17.28
C TYR A 99 -7.01 19.75 -16.83
N SER A 100 -7.98 19.80 -17.77
CA SER A 100 -9.41 19.85 -17.46
C SER A 100 -9.92 18.45 -17.11
N THR A 101 -10.74 18.37 -16.07
CA THR A 101 -11.49 17.18 -15.70
C THR A 101 -12.97 17.54 -15.61
N GLU A 102 -13.87 16.56 -15.64
CA GLU A 102 -15.31 16.82 -15.51
C GLU A 102 -15.69 17.56 -14.24
N LYS A 103 -14.96 17.31 -13.14
CA LYS A 103 -15.17 17.99 -11.85
C LYS A 103 -14.54 19.36 -11.74
N HIS A 104 -13.38 19.54 -12.37
CA HIS A 104 -12.61 20.78 -12.33
C HIS A 104 -12.31 21.22 -13.76
N PRO A 105 -13.31 21.79 -14.45
CA PRO A 105 -13.12 22.29 -15.81
C PRO A 105 -12.13 23.45 -15.76
N VAL A 106 -11.03 23.32 -16.48
CA VAL A 106 -10.00 24.36 -16.63
C VAL A 106 -10.33 25.19 -17.86
N LYS A 107 -10.23 26.51 -17.75
CA LYS A 107 -10.45 27.45 -18.84
C LYS A 107 -9.16 28.18 -19.18
N LYS A 108 -9.11 28.73 -20.39
CA LYS A 108 -8.04 29.68 -20.76
C LYS A 108 -8.10 30.88 -19.82
N GLY A 109 -6.97 31.21 -19.20
CA GLY A 109 -6.88 32.25 -18.17
C GLY A 109 -6.87 31.73 -16.73
N ASP A 110 -6.99 30.45 -16.52
CA ASP A 110 -6.86 29.87 -15.18
C ASP A 110 -5.39 29.62 -14.81
N TRP A 111 -5.08 29.75 -13.54
CA TRP A 111 -3.77 29.40 -12.99
C TRP A 111 -3.78 27.95 -12.51
N ILE A 112 -2.82 27.15 -12.99
CA ILE A 112 -2.60 25.77 -12.52
C ILE A 112 -1.38 25.78 -11.61
N GLY A 113 -1.61 25.56 -10.29
CA GLY A 113 -0.57 25.41 -9.30
C GLY A 113 -0.03 23.98 -9.25
N GLY A 114 1.25 23.84 -8.93
CA GLY A 114 1.90 22.54 -8.84
C GLY A 114 3.40 22.70 -8.55
N TYR A 115 4.17 21.68 -8.89
CA TYR A 115 5.62 21.69 -8.77
C TYR A 115 6.24 20.87 -9.92
N PHE A 116 7.55 21.01 -10.14
CA PHE A 116 8.28 20.19 -11.09
C PHE A 116 9.00 19.07 -10.33
N ASP A 117 8.80 17.84 -10.77
CA ASP A 117 9.48 16.67 -10.20
C ASP A 117 10.97 16.64 -10.57
N GLU A 118 11.70 15.66 -10.04
CA GLU A 118 13.14 15.47 -10.28
C GLU A 118 13.51 15.26 -11.77
N ASN A 119 12.55 14.91 -12.61
CA ASN A 119 12.72 14.73 -14.05
C ASN A 119 12.32 15.99 -14.85
N GLY A 120 11.91 17.06 -14.14
CA GLY A 120 11.45 18.29 -14.74
C GLY A 120 10.01 18.23 -15.29
N ALA A 121 9.25 17.17 -15.01
CA ALA A 121 7.85 17.07 -15.39
C ALA A 121 6.97 17.82 -14.40
N PHE A 122 5.96 18.56 -14.92
CA PHE A 122 5.05 19.30 -14.08
C PHE A 122 4.01 18.39 -13.42
N VAL A 123 3.97 18.43 -12.10
CA VAL A 123 3.00 17.71 -11.28
C VAL A 123 1.98 18.69 -10.73
N LYS A 124 0.71 18.57 -11.15
CA LYS A 124 -0.39 19.42 -10.70
C LYS A 124 -0.64 19.19 -9.21
N GLY A 125 -0.76 20.28 -8.46
CA GLY A 125 -1.25 20.26 -7.08
C GLY A 125 -2.70 19.77 -7.01
N HIS A 126 -3.10 19.24 -5.89
CA HIS A 126 -4.47 18.77 -5.67
C HIS A 126 -5.06 19.36 -4.39
N GLU A 127 -6.37 19.54 -4.40
CA GLU A 127 -7.11 20.03 -3.26
C GLU A 127 -7.18 18.95 -2.17
N VAL A 128 -6.77 19.28 -0.95
CA VAL A 128 -6.87 18.38 0.20
C VAL A 128 -8.23 18.59 0.86
N LYS A 129 -9.10 17.60 0.72
CA LYS A 129 -10.37 17.53 1.45
C LYS A 129 -10.21 16.61 2.64
N THR A 130 -9.92 17.20 3.79
CA THR A 130 -9.94 16.46 5.06
C THR A 130 -11.37 16.11 5.45
N LEU A 131 -11.53 15.00 6.18
CA LEU A 131 -12.83 14.58 6.70
C LEU A 131 -13.41 15.68 7.61
N PHE A 132 -14.66 16.09 7.37
CA PHE A 132 -15.35 17.16 8.11
C PHE A 132 -14.68 18.55 8.02
N GLY A 133 -13.82 18.83 7.05
CA GLY A 133 -13.15 20.12 6.91
C GLY A 133 -12.16 20.46 8.04
N MET A 134 -11.62 19.42 8.71
CA MET A 134 -10.65 19.62 9.79
C MET A 134 -9.37 20.27 9.29
N PRO A 135 -8.74 21.16 10.09
CA PRO A 135 -7.41 21.67 9.80
C PRO A 135 -6.38 20.55 9.64
N TYR A 136 -5.44 20.71 8.71
CA TYR A 136 -4.43 19.69 8.39
C TYR A 136 -3.64 19.23 9.63
N GLY A 137 -3.17 20.15 10.46
CA GLY A 137 -2.42 19.81 11.67
C GLY A 137 -3.23 19.00 12.70
N ILE A 138 -4.55 19.22 12.79
CA ILE A 138 -5.43 18.38 13.64
C ILE A 138 -5.54 16.98 13.06
N GLY A 139 -5.62 16.86 11.74
CA GLY A 139 -5.59 15.54 11.07
C GLY A 139 -4.32 14.75 11.41
N GLN A 140 -3.16 15.39 11.38
CA GLN A 140 -1.89 14.78 11.80
C GLN A 140 -1.93 14.34 13.28
N LEU A 141 -2.48 15.19 14.16
CA LEU A 141 -2.61 14.88 15.58
C LEU A 141 -3.51 13.67 15.84
N ILE A 142 -4.55 13.44 15.04
CA ILE A 142 -5.42 12.26 15.10
C ILE A 142 -4.70 11.01 14.59
N MET A 143 -3.90 11.13 13.54
CA MET A 143 -3.18 9.98 12.97
C MET A 143 -2.09 9.43 13.88
N ILE A 144 -1.44 10.27 14.70
CA ILE A 144 -0.39 9.82 15.62
C ILE A 144 -0.88 8.76 16.61
N PRO A 145 -1.96 8.97 17.39
CA PRO A 145 -2.52 7.92 18.25
C PRO A 145 -2.91 6.66 17.48
N LEU A 146 -3.47 6.79 16.28
CA LEU A 146 -3.81 5.63 15.46
C LEU A 146 -2.56 4.79 15.13
N CYS A 147 -1.48 5.43 14.71
CA CYS A 147 -0.20 4.76 14.46
C CYS A 147 0.39 4.12 15.73
N LEU A 148 0.29 4.78 16.88
CA LEU A 148 0.73 4.22 18.16
C LEU A 148 -0.11 3.01 18.58
N ILE A 149 -1.42 3.01 18.33
CA ILE A 149 -2.29 1.84 18.55
C ILE A 149 -1.85 0.68 17.68
N MET A 150 -1.57 0.91 16.39
CA MET A 150 -1.06 -0.14 15.49
C MET A 150 0.26 -0.73 16.02
N MET A 151 1.19 0.11 16.47
CA MET A 151 2.45 -0.33 17.08
C MET A 151 2.22 -1.10 18.39
N TYR A 152 1.28 -0.66 19.22
CA TYR A 152 0.88 -1.38 20.44
C TYR A 152 0.33 -2.77 20.12
N LEU A 153 -0.53 -2.90 19.11
CA LEU A 153 -1.05 -4.20 18.66
C LEU A 153 0.07 -5.12 18.16
N ALA A 154 1.05 -4.56 17.44
CA ALA A 154 2.22 -5.32 16.99
C ALA A 154 3.08 -5.80 18.15
N ILE A 155 3.43 -4.91 19.09
CA ILE A 155 4.42 -5.17 20.15
C ILE A 155 3.80 -5.99 21.30
N VAL A 156 2.64 -5.55 21.81
CA VAL A 156 2.04 -6.14 23.01
C VAL A 156 1.12 -7.32 22.70
N LYS A 157 0.37 -7.24 21.61
CA LYS A 157 -0.55 -8.31 21.21
C LYS A 157 0.07 -9.31 20.26
N GLY A 158 1.26 -9.03 19.73
CA GLY A 158 1.98 -9.92 18.81
C GLY A 158 1.30 -10.08 17.44
N PHE A 159 0.51 -9.09 17.00
CA PHE A 159 -0.19 -9.14 15.71
C PHE A 159 0.76 -8.75 14.58
N GLU A 160 1.25 -9.74 13.85
CA GLU A 160 2.19 -9.59 12.72
C GLU A 160 3.25 -8.49 12.94
N PRO A 161 4.14 -8.66 13.97
CA PRO A 161 5.05 -7.58 14.36
C PRO A 161 5.97 -7.14 13.22
N LEU A 162 6.36 -8.06 12.33
CA LEU A 162 7.26 -7.78 11.22
C LEU A 162 6.67 -6.78 10.22
N LEU A 163 5.35 -6.72 10.13
CA LEU A 163 4.61 -5.88 9.18
C LEU A 163 3.97 -4.67 9.86
N LEU A 164 3.18 -4.91 10.91
CA LEU A 164 2.37 -3.88 11.53
C LEU A 164 3.22 -2.82 12.26
N LEU A 165 4.38 -3.23 12.81
CA LEU A 165 5.30 -2.30 13.47
C LEU A 165 5.92 -1.29 12.47
N PRO A 166 6.51 -1.69 11.34
CA PRO A 166 7.01 -0.75 10.34
C PRO A 166 5.90 0.10 9.71
N ILE A 167 4.69 -0.44 9.50
CA ILE A 167 3.56 0.34 8.98
C ILE A 167 3.19 1.45 9.97
N GLY A 168 3.01 1.11 11.26
CA GLY A 168 2.68 2.09 12.30
C GLY A 168 3.77 3.15 12.45
N PHE A 169 5.04 2.75 12.41
CA PHE A 169 6.18 3.66 12.51
C PHE A 169 6.30 4.57 11.26
N GLY A 170 6.12 4.02 10.07
CA GLY A 170 6.08 4.80 8.82
C GLY A 170 4.95 5.83 8.81
N GLY A 171 3.76 5.44 9.33
CA GLY A 171 2.63 6.34 9.50
C GLY A 171 2.89 7.43 10.55
N LEU A 172 3.57 7.10 11.64
CA LEU A 172 4.00 8.09 12.63
C LEU A 172 4.93 9.13 11.98
N LEU A 173 5.94 8.68 11.23
CA LEU A 173 6.88 9.56 10.52
C LEU A 173 6.17 10.43 9.47
N ALA A 174 5.19 9.88 8.74
CA ALA A 174 4.43 10.61 7.72
C ALA A 174 3.58 11.75 8.33
N ASN A 175 3.16 11.59 9.58
CA ASN A 175 2.35 12.58 10.29
C ASN A 175 3.18 13.45 11.27
N CYS A 176 4.52 13.32 11.26
CA CYS A 176 5.39 14.25 11.98
C CYS A 176 5.38 15.59 11.25
N PRO A 177 4.92 16.67 11.89
CA PRO A 177 4.82 17.98 11.25
C PRO A 177 6.18 18.51 10.81
N LEU A 178 6.26 19.05 9.60
CA LEU A 178 7.45 19.68 9.02
C LEU A 178 8.67 18.76 8.82
N ALA A 179 8.52 17.47 9.03
CA ALA A 179 9.66 16.53 8.92
C ALA A 179 10.07 16.22 7.46
N GLY A 180 9.17 16.42 6.50
CA GLY A 180 9.44 16.23 5.06
C GLY A 180 9.84 14.81 4.63
N VAL A 181 9.71 13.81 5.50
CA VAL A 181 10.18 12.42 5.24
C VAL A 181 9.46 11.72 4.10
N THR A 182 8.28 12.21 3.73
CA THR A 182 7.46 11.70 2.63
C THR A 182 7.40 12.65 1.44
N ALA A 183 8.04 13.83 1.55
CA ALA A 183 8.04 14.83 0.50
C ALA A 183 8.64 14.29 -0.81
N PRO A 184 8.05 14.60 -1.97
CA PRO A 184 8.63 14.24 -3.24
C PRO A 184 9.92 15.03 -3.51
N ALA A 185 10.79 14.52 -4.37
CA ALA A 185 11.91 15.30 -4.90
C ALA A 185 11.38 16.33 -5.90
N MET A 186 11.92 17.54 -5.86
CA MET A 186 11.46 18.66 -6.67
C MET A 186 12.62 19.38 -7.34
N MET A 187 12.39 19.92 -8.55
CA MET A 187 13.33 20.81 -9.23
C MET A 187 13.10 22.26 -8.83
N HIS A 188 14.19 23.03 -8.69
CA HIS A 188 14.22 24.46 -8.45
C HIS A 188 15.17 25.15 -9.42
N ASP A 189 14.88 26.41 -9.72
CA ASP A 189 15.79 27.33 -10.44
C ASP A 189 16.22 26.87 -11.85
N GLY A 190 15.43 26.01 -12.48
CA GLY A 190 15.61 25.62 -13.88
C GLY A 190 14.90 26.55 -14.87
N VAL A 191 15.18 26.33 -16.14
CA VAL A 191 14.47 27.02 -17.24
C VAL A 191 13.22 26.24 -17.59
N ILE A 192 12.06 26.92 -17.53
CA ILE A 192 10.78 26.33 -17.90
C ILE A 192 10.58 26.50 -19.40
N THR A 193 10.44 25.38 -20.09
CA THR A 193 10.09 25.31 -21.50
C THR A 193 8.73 24.62 -21.66
N PHE A 194 8.11 24.81 -22.82
CA PHE A 194 6.84 24.16 -23.12
C PHE A 194 7.04 23.20 -24.30
N LEU A 195 6.58 21.97 -24.16
CA LEU A 195 6.48 21.03 -25.27
C LEU A 195 5.48 21.53 -26.32
N ALA A 196 5.49 20.94 -27.51
CA ALA A 196 4.51 21.24 -28.55
C ALA A 196 3.05 21.02 -28.11
N SER A 197 2.83 20.14 -27.12
CA SER A 197 1.55 19.91 -26.43
C SER A 197 1.14 21.01 -25.46
N GLY A 198 2.00 22.02 -25.20
CA GLY A 198 1.76 23.07 -24.21
C GLY A 198 2.05 22.64 -22.77
N ILE A 199 2.60 21.44 -22.56
CA ILE A 199 2.96 20.94 -21.21
C ILE A 199 4.27 21.61 -20.79
N PRO A 200 4.32 22.25 -19.60
CA PRO A 200 5.54 22.85 -19.10
C PRO A 200 6.52 21.78 -18.63
N VAL A 201 7.80 21.95 -18.96
CA VAL A 201 8.91 21.10 -18.52
C VAL A 201 10.03 21.99 -18.02
N MET A 202 10.63 21.64 -16.90
CA MET A 202 11.80 22.36 -16.34
C MET A 202 13.07 21.62 -16.69
N SER A 203 14.11 22.34 -17.09
CA SER A 203 15.44 21.78 -17.36
C SER A 203 16.53 22.59 -16.69
N GLY A 204 17.63 21.94 -16.25
CA GLY A 204 18.80 22.61 -15.69
C GLY A 204 18.61 23.19 -14.29
N GLY A 205 17.68 22.69 -13.49
CA GLY A 205 17.42 23.17 -12.14
C GLY A 205 18.13 22.35 -11.06
N ILE A 206 18.19 22.91 -9.84
CA ILE A 206 18.63 22.22 -8.65
C ILE A 206 17.52 21.25 -8.20
N VAL A 207 17.87 19.96 -8.02
CA VAL A 207 16.94 18.98 -7.49
C VAL A 207 16.95 19.05 -5.96
N GLU A 208 15.80 19.36 -5.37
CA GLU A 208 15.60 19.22 -3.93
C GLU A 208 15.34 17.73 -3.63
N PRO A 209 16.20 17.08 -2.82
CA PRO A 209 16.04 15.65 -2.55
C PRO A 209 14.73 15.39 -1.81
N GLY A 210 14.04 14.34 -2.21
CA GLY A 210 12.83 13.88 -1.52
C GLY A 210 13.17 13.23 -0.16
N GLY A 211 12.13 13.05 0.65
CA GLY A 211 12.24 12.29 1.90
C GLY A 211 12.59 10.82 1.67
N PHE A 212 13.25 10.18 2.61
CA PHE A 212 13.71 8.78 2.43
C PHE A 212 12.55 7.79 2.22
N LEU A 213 11.38 8.02 2.82
CA LEU A 213 10.18 7.19 2.61
C LEU A 213 9.63 7.33 1.19
N HIS A 214 9.77 8.50 0.58
CA HIS A 214 9.43 8.71 -0.83
C HIS A 214 10.26 7.79 -1.74
N TYR A 215 11.58 7.69 -1.51
CA TYR A 215 12.43 6.81 -2.32
C TYR A 215 12.15 5.33 -2.08
N PHE A 216 11.88 4.91 -0.84
CA PHE A 216 11.50 3.53 -0.55
C PHE A 216 10.20 3.16 -1.28
N PHE A 217 9.21 4.06 -1.27
CA PHE A 217 7.97 3.87 -1.99
C PHE A 217 8.21 3.78 -3.50
N LYS A 218 8.92 4.74 -4.07
CA LYS A 218 9.20 4.82 -5.50
C LYS A 218 9.96 3.59 -6.01
N PHE A 219 11.02 3.19 -5.30
CA PHE A 219 11.81 2.02 -5.68
C PHE A 219 11.05 0.70 -5.50
N GLY A 220 10.38 0.52 -4.37
CA GLY A 220 9.87 -0.79 -4.02
C GLY A 220 8.44 -1.08 -4.46
N ILE A 221 7.58 -0.07 -4.38
CA ILE A 221 6.15 -0.22 -4.63
C ILE A 221 5.80 0.17 -6.06
N ASP A 222 6.23 1.35 -6.53
CA ASP A 222 5.91 1.80 -7.90
C ASP A 222 6.50 0.86 -8.95
N THR A 223 7.70 0.33 -8.72
CA THR A 223 8.28 -0.69 -9.61
C THR A 223 7.64 -2.08 -9.46
N GLY A 224 6.93 -2.33 -8.35
CA GLY A 224 6.36 -3.63 -8.02
C GLY A 224 7.38 -4.68 -7.52
N VAL A 225 8.63 -4.29 -7.23
CA VAL A 225 9.69 -5.20 -6.80
C VAL A 225 9.38 -5.80 -5.43
N PHE A 226 8.94 -4.99 -4.45
CA PHE A 226 8.68 -5.51 -3.10
C PHE A 226 7.61 -6.60 -3.06
N PRO A 227 6.42 -6.45 -3.67
CA PRO A 227 5.43 -7.52 -3.72
C PRO A 227 5.97 -8.83 -4.32
N ILE A 228 6.71 -8.75 -5.42
CA ILE A 228 7.27 -9.92 -6.10
C ILE A 228 8.29 -10.65 -5.21
N VAL A 229 9.19 -9.91 -4.55
CA VAL A 229 10.20 -10.48 -3.65
C VAL A 229 9.54 -11.10 -2.40
N ILE A 230 8.48 -10.49 -1.87
CA ILE A 230 7.72 -11.08 -0.76
C ILE A 230 7.08 -12.40 -1.20
N PHE A 231 6.49 -12.47 -2.39
CA PHE A 231 5.95 -13.72 -2.94
C PHE A 231 7.00 -14.82 -3.04
N MET A 232 8.22 -14.47 -3.43
CA MET A 232 9.35 -15.40 -3.46
C MET A 232 9.65 -15.94 -2.05
N GLY A 233 9.72 -15.07 -1.05
CA GLY A 233 9.91 -15.47 0.35
C GLY A 233 8.77 -16.34 0.88
N VAL A 234 7.52 -15.96 0.62
CA VAL A 234 6.34 -16.77 0.97
C VAL A 234 6.40 -18.14 0.32
N GLY A 235 6.82 -18.23 -0.95
CA GLY A 235 7.04 -19.51 -1.63
C GLY A 235 8.06 -20.40 -0.93
N ALA A 236 9.18 -19.82 -0.48
CA ALA A 236 10.23 -20.54 0.26
C ALA A 236 9.78 -20.99 1.66
N MET A 237 8.82 -20.29 2.28
CA MET A 237 8.23 -20.67 3.57
C MET A 237 7.11 -21.72 3.41
N THR A 238 6.44 -21.75 2.26
CA THR A 238 5.22 -22.51 2.02
C THR A 238 5.52 -23.98 1.75
N ASP A 239 4.71 -24.90 2.33
CA ASP A 239 4.71 -26.32 2.00
C ASP A 239 3.46 -26.65 1.17
N PHE A 240 3.67 -27.00 -0.10
CA PHE A 240 2.60 -27.44 -1.00
C PHE A 240 2.23 -28.92 -0.84
N GLY A 241 2.96 -29.67 -0.01
CA GLY A 241 2.69 -31.07 0.27
C GLY A 241 1.22 -31.37 0.59
N PRO A 242 0.59 -30.66 1.52
CA PRO A 242 -0.83 -30.85 1.85
C PRO A 242 -1.79 -30.67 0.66
N LEU A 243 -1.52 -29.70 -0.22
CA LEU A 243 -2.31 -29.47 -1.43
C LEU A 243 -2.11 -30.57 -2.45
N ILE A 244 -0.86 -31.01 -2.67
CA ILE A 244 -0.52 -32.13 -3.58
C ILE A 244 -1.12 -33.44 -3.07
N ALA A 245 -1.10 -33.66 -1.74
CA ALA A 245 -1.67 -34.85 -1.12
C ALA A 245 -3.18 -34.94 -1.30
N ASN A 246 -3.89 -33.81 -1.24
CA ASN A 246 -5.34 -33.75 -1.42
C ASN A 246 -5.76 -32.54 -2.28
N PRO A 247 -5.72 -32.66 -3.62
CA PRO A 247 -6.03 -31.56 -4.54
C PRO A 247 -7.46 -31.03 -4.40
N LYS A 248 -8.40 -31.81 -3.87
CA LYS A 248 -9.79 -31.36 -3.63
C LYS A 248 -9.84 -30.15 -2.67
N MET A 249 -8.83 -29.99 -1.81
CA MET A 249 -8.72 -28.86 -0.90
C MET A 249 -8.52 -27.53 -1.64
N ALA A 250 -8.08 -27.56 -2.91
CA ALA A 250 -8.01 -26.37 -3.75
C ALA A 250 -9.36 -25.67 -3.93
N LEU A 251 -10.46 -26.41 -3.92
CA LEU A 251 -11.81 -25.87 -4.01
C LEU A 251 -12.15 -24.96 -2.82
N LEU A 252 -11.63 -25.27 -1.63
CA LEU A 252 -11.85 -24.43 -0.44
C LEU A 252 -11.11 -23.08 -0.56
N GLY A 253 -9.88 -23.09 -1.06
CA GLY A 253 -9.13 -21.86 -1.35
C GLY A 253 -9.79 -21.05 -2.46
N GLY A 254 -10.25 -21.71 -3.52
CA GLY A 254 -11.01 -21.08 -4.60
C GLY A 254 -12.31 -20.43 -4.10
N ALA A 255 -13.06 -21.11 -3.23
CA ALA A 255 -14.31 -20.59 -2.66
C ALA A 255 -14.05 -19.36 -1.76
N ALA A 256 -12.95 -19.33 -1.02
CA ALA A 256 -12.61 -18.16 -0.21
C ALA A 256 -12.33 -16.90 -1.05
N GLN A 257 -11.96 -17.03 -2.35
CA GLN A 257 -11.80 -15.91 -3.26
C GLN A 257 -13.14 -15.21 -3.59
N PHE A 258 -14.28 -15.79 -3.18
CA PHE A 258 -15.58 -15.11 -3.29
C PHE A 258 -15.59 -13.76 -2.58
N GLY A 259 -14.77 -13.59 -1.54
CA GLY A 259 -14.54 -12.30 -0.89
C GLY A 259 -14.02 -11.22 -1.84
N ILE A 260 -13.16 -11.58 -2.80
CA ILE A 260 -12.64 -10.64 -3.83
C ILE A 260 -13.79 -10.14 -4.71
N PHE A 261 -14.60 -11.05 -5.23
CA PHE A 261 -15.72 -10.68 -6.09
C PHE A 261 -16.78 -9.89 -5.32
N PHE A 262 -17.04 -10.25 -4.05
CA PHE A 262 -17.95 -9.47 -3.21
C PHE A 262 -17.46 -8.02 -3.03
N ALA A 263 -16.18 -7.81 -2.74
CA ALA A 263 -15.60 -6.48 -2.60
C ALA A 263 -15.61 -5.72 -3.92
N LEU A 264 -15.36 -6.39 -5.05
CA LEU A 264 -15.41 -5.80 -6.39
C LEU A 264 -16.81 -5.26 -6.69
N PHE A 265 -17.86 -6.10 -6.54
CA PHE A 265 -19.25 -5.67 -6.77
C PHE A 265 -19.69 -4.63 -5.74
N GLY A 266 -19.25 -4.74 -4.48
CA GLY A 266 -19.50 -3.75 -3.45
C GLY A 266 -18.89 -2.38 -3.79
N ALA A 267 -17.67 -2.35 -4.32
CA ALA A 267 -17.03 -1.11 -4.76
C ALA A 267 -17.72 -0.49 -5.98
N LEU A 268 -18.14 -1.31 -6.95
CA LEU A 268 -18.99 -0.82 -8.06
C LEU A 268 -20.33 -0.27 -7.54
N GLY A 269 -20.92 -0.91 -6.53
CA GLY A 269 -22.13 -0.43 -5.86
C GLY A 269 -21.90 0.92 -5.17
N LEU A 270 -20.77 1.11 -4.49
CA LEU A 270 -20.42 2.41 -3.90
C LEU A 270 -20.26 3.50 -4.96
N ALA A 271 -19.60 3.19 -6.08
CA ALA A 271 -19.48 4.12 -7.21
C ALA A 271 -20.83 4.46 -7.82
N ALA A 272 -21.74 3.51 -7.94
CA ALA A 272 -23.10 3.74 -8.44
C ALA A 272 -23.95 4.60 -7.49
N PHE A 273 -23.77 4.43 -6.17
CA PHE A 273 -24.54 5.16 -5.16
C PHE A 273 -24.01 6.58 -4.89
N PHE A 274 -22.68 6.73 -4.74
CA PHE A 274 -22.04 8.01 -4.42
C PHE A 274 -21.55 8.79 -5.65
N GLY A 275 -21.67 8.20 -6.83
CA GLY A 275 -21.15 8.77 -8.09
C GLY A 275 -19.80 8.17 -8.50
N ALA A 276 -19.56 8.18 -9.82
CA ALA A 276 -18.34 7.61 -10.43
C ALA A 276 -17.03 8.18 -9.85
N ASP A 277 -17.11 9.39 -9.37
CA ASP A 277 -15.98 10.12 -8.79
C ASP A 277 -15.70 9.83 -7.31
N PHE A 278 -16.46 8.94 -6.67
CA PHE A 278 -16.25 8.60 -5.25
C PHE A 278 -14.81 8.17 -4.97
N PHE A 279 -14.16 7.56 -5.94
CA PHE A 279 -12.77 7.12 -5.85
C PHE A 279 -11.73 8.14 -6.35
N GLY A 280 -12.07 9.44 -6.33
CA GLY A 280 -11.09 10.50 -6.59
C GLY A 280 -10.68 10.66 -8.05
N GLY A 281 -11.54 10.29 -9.01
CA GLY A 281 -11.27 10.38 -10.45
C GLY A 281 -10.65 9.12 -11.06
N VAL A 282 -10.39 8.10 -10.25
CA VAL A 282 -10.01 6.77 -10.75
C VAL A 282 -11.24 6.11 -11.40
N SER A 283 -11.05 5.47 -12.56
CA SER A 283 -12.12 4.70 -13.20
C SER A 283 -12.79 3.75 -12.20
N PRO A 284 -14.13 3.72 -12.09
CA PRO A 284 -14.84 2.86 -11.14
C PRO A 284 -14.46 1.38 -11.24
N VAL A 285 -14.19 0.90 -12.47
CA VAL A 285 -13.80 -0.51 -12.71
C VAL A 285 -12.39 -0.78 -12.19
N MET A 286 -11.44 0.11 -12.45
CA MET A 286 -10.05 -0.01 -11.94
C MET A 286 -10.01 0.10 -10.42
N ALA A 287 -10.77 1.03 -9.84
CA ALA A 287 -10.92 1.18 -8.40
C ALA A 287 -11.55 -0.08 -7.79
N ALA A 288 -12.63 -0.60 -8.37
CA ALA A 288 -13.31 -1.79 -7.90
C ALA A 288 -12.43 -3.05 -7.98
N ALA A 289 -11.63 -3.23 -9.05
CA ALA A 289 -10.68 -4.32 -9.16
C ALA A 289 -9.60 -4.23 -8.06
N SER A 290 -9.07 -3.01 -7.83
CA SER A 290 -8.05 -2.75 -6.81
C SER A 290 -8.58 -2.92 -5.38
N ILE A 291 -9.82 -2.54 -5.11
CA ILE A 291 -10.48 -2.73 -3.81
C ILE A 291 -10.88 -4.20 -3.64
N GLY A 292 -11.35 -4.83 -4.72
CA GLY A 292 -11.78 -6.22 -4.72
C GLY A 292 -10.75 -7.16 -4.14
N ILE A 293 -9.50 -7.01 -4.55
CA ILE A 293 -8.41 -7.90 -4.14
C ILE A 293 -8.17 -7.95 -2.61
N ILE A 294 -8.60 -6.92 -1.86
CA ILE A 294 -8.54 -6.90 -0.39
C ILE A 294 -9.26 -8.11 0.20
N GLY A 295 -10.38 -8.52 -0.42
CA GLY A 295 -11.20 -9.65 0.04
C GLY A 295 -10.49 -11.01 0.03
N GLY A 296 -9.37 -11.13 -0.71
CA GLY A 296 -8.50 -12.31 -0.69
C GLY A 296 -7.58 -12.37 0.52
N ALA A 297 -7.43 -11.27 1.28
CA ALA A 297 -6.50 -11.12 2.41
C ALA A 297 -5.03 -11.40 2.02
N ASP A 298 -4.62 -10.89 0.87
CA ASP A 298 -3.28 -11.03 0.30
C ASP A 298 -2.67 -9.63 0.08
N GLY A 299 -1.89 -9.18 1.05
CA GLY A 299 -1.29 -7.85 1.05
C GLY A 299 -0.38 -7.58 -0.16
N PRO A 300 0.60 -8.43 -0.45
CA PRO A 300 1.48 -8.26 -1.61
C PRO A 300 0.73 -8.22 -2.94
N THR A 301 -0.25 -9.09 -3.14
CA THR A 301 -1.10 -9.09 -4.35
C THR A 301 -1.93 -7.82 -4.47
N ALA A 302 -2.47 -7.33 -3.34
CA ALA A 302 -3.23 -6.08 -3.31
C ALA A 302 -2.36 -4.88 -3.74
N ILE A 303 -1.14 -4.79 -3.25
CA ILE A 303 -0.19 -3.74 -3.66
C ILE A 303 0.16 -3.88 -5.15
N TRP A 304 0.47 -5.10 -5.60
CA TRP A 304 0.87 -5.34 -6.99
C TRP A 304 -0.22 -4.93 -7.99
N LEU A 305 -1.46 -5.26 -7.71
CA LEU A 305 -2.59 -4.91 -8.59
C LEU A 305 -2.90 -3.42 -8.53
N THR A 306 -2.99 -2.87 -7.31
CA THR A 306 -3.39 -1.47 -7.10
C THR A 306 -2.34 -0.49 -7.63
N SER A 307 -1.04 -0.78 -7.50
CA SER A 307 0.02 0.08 -8.05
C SER A 307 -0.09 0.24 -9.58
N ARG A 308 -0.75 -0.69 -10.27
CA ARG A 308 -0.94 -0.67 -11.72
C ARG A 308 -2.28 -0.13 -12.18
N LEU A 309 -3.35 -0.36 -11.43
CA LEU A 309 -4.72 0.03 -11.82
C LEU A 309 -5.19 1.33 -11.16
N ALA A 310 -4.83 1.55 -9.89
CA ALA A 310 -5.33 2.67 -9.10
C ALA A 310 -4.26 3.17 -8.09
N PRO A 311 -3.12 3.73 -8.56
CA PRO A 311 -2.02 4.16 -7.69
C PRO A 311 -2.46 5.14 -6.59
N ASP A 312 -3.46 5.98 -6.86
CA ASP A 312 -3.99 6.96 -5.90
C ASP A 312 -4.69 6.30 -4.70
N LEU A 313 -5.26 5.11 -4.88
CA LEU A 313 -5.92 4.33 -3.83
C LEU A 313 -4.96 3.40 -3.08
N LEU A 314 -3.70 3.30 -3.52
CA LEU A 314 -2.73 2.33 -3.02
C LEU A 314 -2.52 2.43 -1.51
N GLY A 315 -2.48 3.64 -0.95
CA GLY A 315 -2.32 3.85 0.48
C GLY A 315 -3.46 3.23 1.29
N ALA A 316 -4.70 3.55 0.95
CA ALA A 316 -5.88 3.04 1.63
C ALA A 316 -6.00 1.51 1.50
N ILE A 317 -5.80 0.99 0.28
CA ILE A 317 -5.91 -0.45 -0.01
C ILE A 317 -4.81 -1.25 0.67
N ALA A 318 -3.56 -0.78 0.64
CA ALA A 318 -2.46 -1.45 1.30
C ALA A 318 -2.65 -1.52 2.82
N VAL A 319 -3.05 -0.41 3.44
CA VAL A 319 -3.35 -0.38 4.88
C VAL A 319 -4.51 -1.31 5.22
N ALA A 320 -5.59 -1.30 4.44
CA ALA A 320 -6.72 -2.20 4.62
C ALA A 320 -6.26 -3.67 4.57
N ALA A 321 -5.58 -4.07 3.48
CA ALA A 321 -5.16 -5.45 3.26
C ALA A 321 -4.26 -5.98 4.39
N TYR A 322 -3.25 -5.20 4.79
CA TYR A 322 -2.33 -5.62 5.86
C TYR A 322 -2.95 -5.55 7.25
N SER A 323 -3.81 -4.56 7.53
CA SER A 323 -4.50 -4.49 8.82
C SER A 323 -5.45 -5.68 9.00
N TYR A 324 -6.19 -6.08 7.96
CA TYR A 324 -7.08 -7.24 8.05
C TYR A 324 -6.31 -8.54 8.15
N MET A 325 -5.19 -8.68 7.44
CA MET A 325 -4.31 -9.82 7.60
C MET A 325 -3.81 -9.94 9.05
N ALA A 326 -3.43 -8.83 9.69
CA ALA A 326 -3.04 -8.82 11.08
C ALA A 326 -4.20 -9.14 12.04
N LEU A 327 -5.44 -8.81 11.68
CA LEU A 327 -6.65 -9.04 12.49
C LEU A 327 -7.30 -10.42 12.24
N VAL A 328 -6.77 -11.26 11.38
CA VAL A 328 -7.26 -12.63 11.12
C VAL A 328 -7.56 -13.41 12.41
N PRO A 329 -6.69 -13.41 13.45
CA PRO A 329 -6.95 -14.14 14.70
C PRO A 329 -8.16 -13.63 15.49
N ILE A 330 -8.65 -12.44 15.21
CA ILE A 330 -9.81 -11.83 15.86
C ILE A 330 -11.07 -12.02 15.02
N ILE A 331 -10.96 -11.83 13.70
CA ILE A 331 -12.12 -11.79 12.79
C ILE A 331 -12.62 -13.19 12.44
N GLN A 332 -11.73 -14.14 12.20
CA GLN A 332 -12.13 -15.48 11.77
C GLN A 332 -12.85 -16.32 12.83
N PRO A 333 -12.41 -16.41 14.10
CA PRO A 333 -13.03 -17.30 15.07
C PRO A 333 -14.52 -17.07 15.31
N PRO A 334 -15.04 -15.83 15.41
CA PRO A 334 -16.48 -15.59 15.52
C PRO A 334 -17.26 -16.13 14.32
N ILE A 335 -16.74 -15.93 13.09
CA ILE A 335 -17.39 -16.38 11.86
C ILE A 335 -17.41 -17.92 11.78
N MET A 336 -16.29 -18.56 12.08
CA MET A 336 -16.22 -20.01 12.15
C MET A 336 -17.20 -20.59 13.16
N ASN A 337 -17.26 -20.00 14.35
CA ASN A 337 -18.15 -20.44 15.41
C ASN A 337 -19.64 -20.22 15.07
N ALA A 338 -19.97 -19.16 14.37
CA ALA A 338 -21.35 -18.88 13.93
C ALA A 338 -21.82 -19.83 12.83
N LEU A 339 -20.92 -20.22 11.92
CA LEU A 339 -21.25 -21.02 10.75
C LEU A 339 -21.10 -22.54 10.95
N THR A 340 -20.49 -23.01 12.06
CA THR A 340 -20.28 -24.43 12.30
C THR A 340 -20.95 -24.88 13.59
N THR A 341 -21.49 -26.13 13.61
CA THR A 341 -21.99 -26.77 14.82
C THR A 341 -20.85 -27.36 15.65
N LYS A 342 -21.11 -27.65 16.93
CA LYS A 342 -20.12 -28.31 17.80
C LYS A 342 -19.69 -29.66 17.25
N GLU A 343 -20.62 -30.43 16.70
CA GLU A 343 -20.35 -31.75 16.09
C GLU A 343 -19.46 -31.63 14.86
N GLU A 344 -19.71 -30.66 14.00
CA GLU A 344 -18.88 -30.42 12.81
C GLU A 344 -17.42 -30.05 13.16
N ARG A 345 -17.20 -29.33 14.27
CA ARG A 345 -15.86 -28.96 14.74
C ARG A 345 -15.06 -30.13 15.29
N LEU A 346 -15.75 -31.18 15.76
CA LEU A 346 -15.14 -32.41 16.28
C LEU A 346 -14.75 -33.41 15.19
N ILE A 347 -15.07 -33.18 13.92
CA ILE A 347 -14.69 -34.06 12.82
C ILE A 347 -13.17 -34.15 12.76
N LYS A 348 -12.65 -35.38 12.95
CA LYS A 348 -11.22 -35.70 12.84
C LYS A 348 -10.86 -35.96 11.38
N MET A 349 -9.79 -35.30 10.94
CA MET A 349 -9.31 -35.45 9.58
C MET A 349 -8.33 -36.63 9.48
N PRO A 350 -8.41 -37.47 8.44
CA PRO A 350 -7.43 -38.51 8.22
C PRO A 350 -6.03 -37.93 7.96
N PRO A 351 -4.96 -38.65 8.26
CA PRO A 351 -3.61 -38.24 7.92
C PRO A 351 -3.46 -38.09 6.41
N LEU A 352 -2.66 -37.10 5.99
CA LEU A 352 -2.38 -36.91 4.58
C LEU A 352 -1.45 -38.03 4.04
N ARG A 353 -1.61 -38.36 2.75
CA ARG A 353 -0.67 -39.27 2.10
C ARG A 353 0.73 -38.67 2.06
N GLU A 354 1.74 -39.49 2.08
CA GLU A 354 3.11 -39.04 1.84
C GLU A 354 3.28 -38.59 0.38
N VAL A 355 3.85 -37.43 0.20
CA VAL A 355 4.14 -36.84 -1.12
C VAL A 355 5.59 -37.08 -1.47
N LYS A 356 5.84 -37.68 -2.63
CA LYS A 356 7.20 -37.97 -3.11
C LYS A 356 7.94 -36.67 -3.43
N LYS A 357 9.27 -36.66 -3.21
CA LYS A 357 10.11 -35.47 -3.50
C LYS A 357 9.96 -34.97 -4.94
N ILE A 358 9.85 -35.90 -5.90
CA ILE A 358 9.68 -35.52 -7.32
C ILE A 358 8.36 -34.78 -7.58
N GLU A 359 7.26 -35.17 -6.90
CA GLU A 359 5.98 -34.48 -7.00
C GLU A 359 6.11 -33.04 -6.49
N LYS A 360 6.81 -32.83 -5.38
CA LYS A 360 7.06 -31.52 -4.78
C LYS A 360 7.93 -30.62 -5.67
N ILE A 361 8.89 -31.18 -6.41
CA ILE A 361 9.74 -30.44 -7.36
C ILE A 361 9.00 -30.14 -8.66
N CYS A 362 8.22 -31.09 -9.18
CA CYS A 362 7.49 -30.91 -10.44
C CYS A 362 6.30 -29.95 -10.28
N PHE A 363 5.65 -29.90 -9.12
CA PHE A 363 4.45 -29.10 -8.88
C PHE A 363 4.66 -27.61 -9.18
N PRO A 364 5.66 -26.89 -8.62
CA PRO A 364 5.88 -25.48 -8.92
C PRO A 364 6.18 -25.22 -10.40
N LEU A 365 6.88 -26.12 -11.08
CA LEU A 365 7.16 -25.99 -12.52
C LEU A 365 5.89 -26.14 -13.36
N ILE A 366 5.04 -27.12 -13.04
CA ILE A 366 3.76 -27.34 -13.73
C ILE A 366 2.83 -26.13 -13.53
N VAL A 367 2.71 -25.62 -12.30
CA VAL A 367 1.87 -24.47 -11.99
C VAL A 367 2.37 -23.22 -12.73
N LEU A 368 3.68 -22.97 -12.76
CA LEU A 368 4.27 -21.85 -13.49
C LEU A 368 4.00 -21.95 -15.00
N LEU A 369 4.24 -23.12 -15.59
CA LEU A 369 4.03 -23.32 -17.04
C LEU A 369 2.54 -23.18 -17.42
N LEU A 370 1.65 -23.75 -16.60
CA LEU A 370 0.21 -23.60 -16.79
C LEU A 370 -0.23 -22.14 -16.71
N CYS A 371 0.29 -21.40 -15.72
CA CYS A 371 0.04 -19.97 -15.57
C CYS A 371 0.58 -19.17 -16.77
N ALA A 372 1.78 -19.48 -17.25
CA ALA A 372 2.39 -18.80 -18.39
C ALA A 372 1.58 -18.97 -19.70
N VAL A 373 0.94 -20.13 -19.87
CA VAL A 373 0.10 -20.41 -21.04
C VAL A 373 -1.28 -19.74 -20.93
N LEU A 374 -1.89 -19.76 -19.74
CA LEU A 374 -3.27 -19.32 -19.57
C LEU A 374 -3.39 -17.85 -19.14
N LEU A 375 -2.47 -17.33 -18.31
CA LEU A 375 -2.61 -16.08 -17.57
C LEU A 375 -1.27 -15.34 -17.48
N LYS A 376 -0.78 -14.82 -18.61
CA LYS A 376 0.53 -14.16 -18.72
C LYS A 376 0.78 -13.06 -17.66
N ASP A 377 -0.26 -12.32 -17.29
CA ASP A 377 -0.16 -11.18 -16.37
C ASP A 377 -0.04 -11.62 -14.89
N ALA A 378 -0.37 -12.87 -14.55
CA ALA A 378 -0.14 -13.46 -13.23
C ALA A 378 1.27 -14.06 -13.07
N VAL A 379 2.00 -14.26 -14.17
CA VAL A 379 3.33 -14.91 -14.19
C VAL A 379 4.34 -14.26 -13.23
N PRO A 380 4.45 -12.93 -13.09
CA PRO A 380 5.42 -12.35 -12.17
C PRO A 380 5.20 -12.76 -10.71
N LEU A 381 3.95 -12.80 -10.24
CA LEU A 381 3.62 -13.20 -8.88
C LEU A 381 3.76 -14.70 -8.68
N ILE A 382 3.10 -15.49 -9.55
CA ILE A 382 3.14 -16.96 -9.48
C ILE A 382 4.57 -17.47 -9.70
N GLY A 383 5.32 -16.88 -10.62
CA GLY A 383 6.71 -17.25 -10.89
C GLY A 383 7.61 -17.05 -9.69
N ALA A 384 7.48 -15.92 -9.00
CA ALA A 384 8.23 -15.64 -7.78
C ALA A 384 7.87 -16.64 -6.65
N LEU A 385 6.57 -16.91 -6.45
CA LEU A 385 6.08 -17.90 -5.49
C LEU A 385 6.65 -19.30 -5.78
N MET A 386 6.59 -19.72 -7.05
CA MET A 386 7.06 -21.05 -7.47
C MET A 386 8.59 -21.15 -7.41
N LEU A 387 9.33 -20.08 -7.69
CA LEU A 387 10.78 -20.07 -7.53
C LEU A 387 11.19 -20.26 -6.07
N GLY A 388 10.55 -19.55 -5.15
CA GLY A 388 10.81 -19.72 -3.72
C GLY A 388 10.53 -21.16 -3.26
N ASN A 389 9.39 -21.72 -3.67
CA ASN A 389 9.03 -23.10 -3.32
C ASN A 389 9.99 -24.12 -3.94
N LEU A 390 10.35 -23.97 -5.21
CA LEU A 390 11.32 -24.84 -5.87
C LEU A 390 12.65 -24.86 -5.14
N ALA A 391 13.16 -23.69 -4.72
CA ALA A 391 14.40 -23.58 -3.95
C ALA A 391 14.32 -24.37 -2.63
N LYS A 392 13.18 -24.34 -1.95
CA LYS A 392 12.92 -25.12 -0.73
C LYS A 392 12.92 -26.64 -1.01
N GLU A 393 12.20 -27.08 -2.02
CA GLU A 393 11.97 -28.52 -2.27
C GLU A 393 13.17 -29.24 -2.91
N VAL A 394 14.06 -28.53 -3.59
CA VAL A 394 15.33 -29.09 -4.10
C VAL A 394 16.22 -29.57 -2.94
N GLY A 395 16.20 -28.87 -1.80
CA GLY A 395 16.84 -29.33 -0.57
C GLY A 395 18.29 -28.87 -0.40
N THR A 396 19.16 -29.74 0.11
CA THR A 396 20.50 -29.38 0.61
C THR A 396 21.39 -28.63 -0.36
N SER A 397 21.28 -28.91 -1.67
CA SER A 397 22.10 -28.26 -2.71
C SER A 397 21.89 -26.74 -2.80
N VAL A 398 20.68 -26.25 -2.48
CA VAL A 398 20.28 -24.86 -2.56
C VAL A 398 19.71 -24.32 -1.24
N SER A 399 19.96 -25.01 -0.13
CA SER A 399 19.41 -24.65 1.20
C SER A 399 19.74 -23.20 1.59
N ARG A 400 20.95 -22.71 1.26
CA ARG A 400 21.34 -21.31 1.53
C ARG A 400 20.46 -20.30 0.78
N ILE A 401 20.03 -20.62 -0.44
CA ILE A 401 19.14 -19.75 -1.22
C ILE A 401 17.75 -19.76 -0.58
N ALA A 402 17.21 -20.93 -0.26
CA ALA A 402 15.91 -21.06 0.40
C ALA A 402 15.89 -20.36 1.77
N ASP A 403 16.96 -20.52 2.57
CA ASP A 403 17.10 -19.84 3.87
C ASP A 403 17.17 -18.32 3.71
N THR A 404 17.98 -17.83 2.75
CA THR A 404 18.05 -16.38 2.47
C THR A 404 16.69 -15.81 2.06
N MET A 405 15.94 -16.52 1.19
CA MET A 405 14.63 -16.06 0.72
C MET A 405 13.59 -16.05 1.85
N SER A 406 13.57 -17.10 2.68
CA SER A 406 12.57 -17.28 3.74
C SER A 406 12.83 -16.49 5.02
N ASN A 407 14.03 -15.97 5.20
CA ASN A 407 14.44 -15.23 6.40
C ASN A 407 14.96 -13.83 6.06
N ALA A 408 16.22 -13.71 5.60
CA ALA A 408 16.84 -12.40 5.45
C ALA A 408 16.14 -11.51 4.42
N LEU A 409 15.91 -12.04 3.22
CA LEU A 409 15.36 -11.27 2.11
C LEU A 409 13.91 -10.83 2.38
N ILE A 410 13.05 -11.76 2.79
CA ILE A 410 11.64 -11.44 3.08
C ILE A 410 11.53 -10.43 4.22
N ASN A 411 12.34 -10.57 5.28
CA ASN A 411 12.30 -9.69 6.43
C ASN A 411 12.74 -8.27 6.07
N ILE A 412 13.84 -8.10 5.33
CA ILE A 412 14.33 -6.80 4.85
C ILE A 412 13.25 -6.11 4.00
N VAL A 413 12.73 -6.83 2.99
CA VAL A 413 11.75 -6.26 2.08
C VAL A 413 10.43 -5.95 2.78
N THR A 414 10.01 -6.78 3.74
CA THR A 414 8.79 -6.54 4.51
C THR A 414 8.91 -5.29 5.40
N ILE A 415 10.06 -5.05 6.01
CA ILE A 415 10.32 -3.83 6.78
C ILE A 415 10.26 -2.60 5.87
N MET A 416 10.96 -2.63 4.74
CA MET A 416 10.98 -1.52 3.78
C MET A 416 9.57 -1.27 3.19
N LEU A 417 8.85 -2.33 2.86
CA LEU A 417 7.47 -2.24 2.38
C LEU A 417 6.55 -1.67 3.46
N GLY A 418 6.67 -2.15 4.71
CA GLY A 418 5.87 -1.64 5.83
C GLY A 418 6.06 -0.14 6.04
N LEU A 419 7.31 0.34 6.04
CA LEU A 419 7.63 1.77 6.12
C LEU A 419 7.03 2.55 4.93
N SER A 420 7.15 2.01 3.72
CA SER A 420 6.61 2.62 2.50
C SER A 420 5.08 2.69 2.51
N VAL A 421 4.40 1.64 2.94
CA VAL A 421 2.93 1.62 3.11
C VAL A 421 2.51 2.57 4.21
N GLY A 422 3.25 2.57 5.35
CA GLY A 422 3.01 3.49 6.45
C GLY A 422 3.11 4.96 6.01
N SER A 423 4.00 5.30 5.08
CA SER A 423 4.10 6.66 4.55
C SER A 423 2.81 7.17 3.88
N LYS A 424 1.93 6.27 3.45
CA LYS A 424 0.61 6.60 2.87
C LYS A 424 -0.50 6.76 3.91
N LEU A 425 -0.19 6.55 5.20
CA LEU A 425 -1.07 6.90 6.32
C LEU A 425 -1.05 8.40 6.64
N ALA A 426 -0.56 9.22 5.72
CA ALA A 426 -0.65 10.67 5.84
C ALA A 426 -2.12 11.11 5.94
N CYS A 427 -2.39 12.08 6.84
CA CYS A 427 -3.76 12.45 7.24
C CYS A 427 -4.63 12.89 6.06
N GLU A 428 -4.06 13.55 5.05
CA GLU A 428 -4.77 14.05 3.87
C GLU A 428 -5.32 12.93 2.99
N LYS A 429 -4.69 11.76 2.99
CA LYS A 429 -5.12 10.59 2.22
C LYS A 429 -5.96 9.63 3.03
N PHE A 430 -5.60 9.44 4.30
CA PHE A 430 -6.22 8.43 5.14
C PHE A 430 -7.55 8.91 5.73
N LEU A 431 -7.66 10.16 6.20
CA LEU A 431 -8.88 10.74 6.76
C LEU A 431 -9.80 11.25 5.64
N SER A 432 -10.22 10.36 4.74
CA SER A 432 -11.16 10.64 3.66
C SER A 432 -12.35 9.68 3.69
N GLY A 433 -13.50 10.11 3.19
CA GLY A 433 -14.70 9.26 3.10
C GLY A 433 -14.47 8.02 2.22
N THR A 434 -13.68 8.19 1.16
CA THR A 434 -13.26 7.10 0.27
C THR A 434 -12.48 6.02 1.02
N THR A 435 -11.49 6.41 1.80
CA THR A 435 -10.67 5.48 2.59
C THR A 435 -11.52 4.71 3.61
N LEU A 436 -12.41 5.40 4.34
CA LEU A 436 -13.32 4.75 5.28
C LEU A 436 -14.26 3.76 4.57
N GLY A 437 -14.76 4.12 3.40
CA GLY A 437 -15.56 3.21 2.57
C GLY A 437 -14.79 1.97 2.14
N ILE A 438 -13.53 2.13 1.70
CA ILE A 438 -12.64 1.02 1.33
C ILE A 438 -12.37 0.11 2.54
N LEU A 439 -12.08 0.70 3.71
CA LEU A 439 -11.86 -0.05 4.95
C LEU A 439 -13.11 -0.86 5.34
N ALA A 440 -14.27 -0.23 5.41
CA ALA A 440 -15.50 -0.92 5.77
C ALA A 440 -15.83 -2.07 4.80
N LEU A 441 -15.74 -1.81 3.49
CA LEU A 441 -16.01 -2.82 2.46
C LEU A 441 -15.02 -3.98 2.52
N GLY A 442 -13.72 -3.68 2.70
CA GLY A 442 -12.68 -4.70 2.82
C GLY A 442 -12.88 -5.62 4.04
N LEU A 443 -13.30 -5.07 5.19
CA LEU A 443 -13.63 -5.86 6.37
C LEU A 443 -14.78 -6.83 6.11
N VAL A 444 -15.88 -6.33 5.53
CA VAL A 444 -17.03 -7.18 5.19
C VAL A 444 -16.63 -8.26 4.17
N ALA A 445 -15.88 -7.90 3.15
CA ALA A 445 -15.40 -8.83 2.14
C ALA A 445 -14.52 -9.95 2.72
N PHE A 446 -13.66 -9.63 3.67
CA PHE A 446 -12.85 -10.62 4.38
C PHE A 446 -13.73 -11.58 5.21
N CYS A 447 -14.77 -11.07 5.88
CA CYS A 447 -15.75 -11.89 6.57
C CYS A 447 -16.47 -12.84 5.60
N VAL A 448 -16.90 -12.32 4.45
CA VAL A 448 -17.60 -13.09 3.39
C VAL A 448 -16.67 -14.16 2.80
N GLY A 449 -15.39 -13.85 2.51
CA GLY A 449 -14.42 -14.84 2.03
C GLY A 449 -14.21 -15.99 3.02
N THR A 450 -14.06 -15.67 4.31
CA THR A 450 -13.98 -16.68 5.39
C THR A 450 -15.24 -17.54 5.44
N ALA A 451 -16.42 -16.92 5.38
CA ALA A 451 -17.72 -17.60 5.40
C ALA A 451 -17.89 -18.52 4.17
N ALA A 452 -17.50 -18.06 3.00
CA ALA A 452 -17.59 -18.82 1.75
C ALA A 452 -16.71 -20.08 1.80
N GLY A 453 -15.48 -19.98 2.34
CA GLY A 453 -14.60 -21.14 2.53
C GLY A 453 -15.20 -22.19 3.48
N VAL A 454 -15.73 -21.76 4.63
CA VAL A 454 -16.41 -22.66 5.59
C VAL A 454 -17.66 -23.30 4.97
N THR A 455 -18.48 -22.51 4.27
CA THR A 455 -19.70 -22.98 3.61
C THR A 455 -19.36 -23.98 2.52
N MET A 456 -18.31 -23.76 1.73
CA MET A 456 -17.87 -24.69 0.70
C MET A 456 -17.46 -26.04 1.30
N ALA A 457 -16.77 -26.07 2.44
CA ALA A 457 -16.45 -27.31 3.14
C ALA A 457 -17.73 -28.06 3.56
N LYS A 458 -18.76 -27.37 4.00
CA LYS A 458 -20.07 -27.97 4.31
C LYS A 458 -20.75 -28.52 3.06
N ILE A 459 -20.71 -27.79 1.94
CA ILE A 459 -21.25 -28.25 0.66
C ILE A 459 -20.52 -29.51 0.19
N MET A 460 -19.18 -29.52 0.27
CA MET A 460 -18.41 -30.72 -0.07
C MET A 460 -18.78 -31.93 0.80
N ASN A 461 -19.14 -31.72 2.07
CA ASN A 461 -19.60 -32.76 2.97
C ASN A 461 -20.96 -33.38 2.58
N LEU A 462 -21.77 -32.69 1.77
CA LEU A 462 -23.02 -33.26 1.24
C LEU A 462 -22.76 -34.34 0.19
N PHE A 463 -21.65 -34.20 -0.55
CA PHE A 463 -21.32 -35.07 -1.68
C PHE A 463 -20.17 -36.06 -1.37
N SER A 464 -19.46 -35.88 -0.25
CA SER A 464 -18.31 -36.69 0.13
C SER A 464 -18.68 -37.79 1.13
N LYS A 465 -18.16 -39.00 0.92
CA LYS A 465 -18.27 -40.10 1.91
C LYS A 465 -17.40 -39.84 3.14
N GLU A 466 -16.23 -39.25 2.94
CA GLU A 466 -15.33 -38.83 4.01
C GLU A 466 -15.60 -37.35 4.35
N LYS A 467 -16.05 -37.10 5.57
CA LYS A 467 -16.40 -35.75 6.00
C LYS A 467 -15.15 -34.95 6.31
N ILE A 468 -15.16 -33.70 5.84
CA ILE A 468 -14.12 -32.69 6.03
C ILE A 468 -14.54 -31.82 7.21
N ASN A 469 -13.60 -31.51 8.11
CA ASN A 469 -13.86 -30.52 9.16
C ASN A 469 -14.05 -29.13 8.53
N PRO A 470 -15.23 -28.48 8.66
CA PRO A 470 -15.50 -27.22 8.00
C PRO A 470 -14.57 -26.06 8.43
N LEU A 471 -13.93 -26.17 9.58
CA LEU A 471 -12.96 -25.17 10.06
C LEU A 471 -11.80 -24.99 9.07
N ILE A 472 -11.38 -26.05 8.36
CA ILE A 472 -10.27 -25.91 7.39
C ILE A 472 -10.63 -25.01 6.20
N GLY A 473 -11.94 -24.87 5.89
CA GLY A 473 -12.40 -23.97 4.83
C GLY A 473 -12.08 -22.50 5.11
N SER A 474 -12.09 -22.10 6.38
CA SER A 474 -11.71 -20.72 6.75
C SER A 474 -10.25 -20.39 6.43
N ALA A 475 -9.39 -21.43 6.34
CA ALA A 475 -7.99 -21.26 5.95
C ALA A 475 -7.80 -20.93 4.46
N GLY A 476 -8.86 -21.03 3.64
CA GLY A 476 -8.82 -20.72 2.20
C GLY A 476 -8.50 -19.24 1.86
N VAL A 477 -8.59 -18.33 2.81
CA VAL A 477 -8.08 -16.96 2.64
C VAL A 477 -6.56 -16.96 2.55
N SER A 478 -5.99 -16.03 1.78
CA SER A 478 -4.57 -16.05 1.39
C SER A 478 -3.58 -15.61 2.49
N ALA A 479 -4.02 -15.45 3.73
CA ALA A 479 -3.18 -15.09 4.87
C ALA A 479 -2.35 -16.30 5.35
N VAL A 480 -1.24 -16.60 4.67
CA VAL A 480 -0.37 -17.76 4.94
C VAL A 480 0.73 -17.38 5.94
N PRO A 481 1.02 -18.23 6.93
CA PRO A 481 0.31 -19.43 7.39
C PRO A 481 -0.74 -19.14 8.47
N MET A 482 -1.13 -17.88 8.65
CA MET A 482 -1.91 -17.41 9.79
C MET A 482 -3.31 -18.01 9.83
N ALA A 483 -4.04 -17.98 8.71
CA ALA A 483 -5.40 -18.51 8.67
C ALA A 483 -5.46 -20.00 9.02
N ALA A 484 -4.50 -20.79 8.56
CA ALA A 484 -4.39 -22.20 8.92
C ALA A 484 -4.13 -22.41 10.43
N ARG A 485 -3.26 -21.57 11.04
CA ARG A 485 -3.00 -21.59 12.48
C ARG A 485 -4.24 -21.22 13.29
N VAL A 486 -5.01 -20.24 12.84
CA VAL A 486 -6.26 -19.83 13.49
C VAL A 486 -7.31 -20.93 13.42
N SER A 487 -7.48 -21.58 12.26
CA SER A 487 -8.38 -22.73 12.10
C SER A 487 -8.00 -23.87 13.04
N ASN A 488 -6.71 -24.20 13.14
CA ASN A 488 -6.20 -25.20 14.07
C ASN A 488 -6.42 -24.80 15.54
N LYS A 489 -6.20 -23.52 15.90
CA LYS A 489 -6.44 -23.02 17.25
C LYS A 489 -7.89 -23.18 17.67
N VAL A 490 -8.85 -22.85 16.80
CA VAL A 490 -10.27 -23.02 17.05
C VAL A 490 -10.64 -24.52 17.19
N SER A 491 -10.04 -25.40 16.38
CA SER A 491 -10.22 -26.85 16.53
C SER A 491 -9.75 -27.35 17.88
N LEU A 492 -8.53 -27.01 18.31
CA LEU A 492 -7.96 -27.39 19.59
C LEU A 492 -8.72 -26.83 20.80
N GLN A 493 -9.40 -25.69 20.66
CA GLN A 493 -10.28 -25.14 21.70
C GLN A 493 -11.54 -26.00 21.92
N ASN A 494 -12.00 -26.73 20.89
CA ASN A 494 -13.16 -27.62 20.96
C ASN A 494 -12.75 -29.06 21.33
N ASP A 495 -11.65 -29.55 20.79
CA ASP A 495 -11.06 -30.86 21.12
C ASP A 495 -9.52 -30.75 21.08
N PRO A 496 -8.82 -30.80 22.24
CA PRO A 496 -7.36 -30.71 22.30
C PRO A 496 -6.60 -31.77 21.50
N THR A 497 -7.27 -32.87 21.11
CA THR A 497 -6.67 -33.94 20.31
C THR A 497 -6.88 -33.77 18.79
N ASN A 498 -7.72 -32.81 18.38
CA ASN A 498 -8.08 -32.62 16.98
C ASN A 498 -7.16 -31.60 16.29
N PHE A 499 -5.99 -32.05 15.90
CA PHE A 499 -4.97 -31.24 15.23
C PHE A 499 -5.18 -31.25 13.72
N ILE A 500 -5.64 -30.13 13.14
CA ILE A 500 -6.01 -29.98 11.73
C ILE A 500 -5.05 -29.08 10.93
N LEU A 501 -3.93 -28.65 11.49
CA LEU A 501 -3.04 -27.65 10.86
C LEU A 501 -2.58 -28.08 9.47
N MET A 502 -2.11 -29.33 9.33
CA MET A 502 -1.58 -29.82 8.06
C MET A 502 -2.66 -29.84 6.96
N GLN A 503 -3.87 -30.23 7.31
CA GLN A 503 -5.00 -30.24 6.37
C GLN A 503 -5.45 -28.82 6.02
N ALA A 504 -5.41 -27.88 6.98
CA ALA A 504 -5.75 -26.47 6.78
C ALA A 504 -4.71 -25.74 5.90
N MET A 505 -3.46 -26.20 5.86
CA MET A 505 -2.44 -25.63 4.96
C MET A 505 -2.79 -25.84 3.48
N GLY A 506 -3.46 -26.92 3.10
CA GLY A 506 -3.88 -27.14 1.71
C GLY A 506 -4.74 -26.03 1.13
N PRO A 507 -5.92 -25.74 1.73
CA PRO A 507 -6.74 -24.59 1.34
C PRO A 507 -6.01 -23.25 1.44
N ASN A 508 -5.19 -23.05 2.47
CA ASN A 508 -4.48 -21.80 2.70
C ASN A 508 -3.51 -21.47 1.55
N VAL A 509 -2.75 -22.46 1.14
CA VAL A 509 -1.79 -22.32 0.03
C VAL A 509 -2.51 -22.15 -1.31
N SER A 510 -3.60 -22.90 -1.54
CA SER A 510 -4.40 -22.74 -2.75
C SER A 510 -5.06 -21.36 -2.83
N GLY A 511 -5.37 -20.76 -1.68
CA GLY A 511 -5.85 -19.38 -1.60
C GLY A 511 -4.86 -18.38 -2.18
N VAL A 512 -3.56 -18.50 -1.85
CA VAL A 512 -2.51 -17.59 -2.38
C VAL A 512 -2.36 -17.73 -3.90
N ILE A 513 -2.39 -18.95 -4.42
CA ILE A 513 -2.40 -19.16 -5.87
C ILE A 513 -3.67 -18.52 -6.46
N GLY A 514 -4.82 -18.71 -5.80
CA GLY A 514 -6.10 -18.15 -6.22
C GLY A 514 -6.10 -16.63 -6.28
N SER A 515 -5.62 -15.93 -5.24
CA SER A 515 -5.54 -14.47 -5.21
C SER A 515 -4.60 -13.93 -6.29
N ALA A 516 -3.44 -14.55 -6.50
CA ALA A 516 -2.50 -14.15 -7.54
C ALA A 516 -3.06 -14.36 -8.96
N VAL A 517 -3.77 -15.46 -9.19
CA VAL A 517 -4.48 -15.74 -10.44
C VAL A 517 -5.58 -14.70 -10.69
N VAL A 518 -6.42 -14.45 -9.68
CA VAL A 518 -7.49 -13.46 -9.78
C VAL A 518 -6.93 -12.06 -10.04
N ALA A 519 -5.83 -11.68 -9.38
CA ALA A 519 -5.18 -10.40 -9.64
C ALA A 519 -4.70 -10.26 -11.10
N GLY A 520 -4.10 -11.32 -11.66
CA GLY A 520 -3.71 -11.34 -13.08
C GLY A 520 -4.90 -11.20 -14.02
N VAL A 521 -6.01 -11.91 -13.73
CA VAL A 521 -7.27 -11.80 -14.50
C VAL A 521 -7.85 -10.40 -14.42
N LEU A 522 -7.96 -9.83 -13.19
CA LEU A 522 -8.48 -8.47 -12.99
C LEU A 522 -7.60 -7.43 -13.70
N TYR A 523 -6.28 -7.59 -13.67
CA TYR A 523 -5.39 -6.70 -14.39
C TYR A 523 -5.62 -6.75 -15.90
N THR A 524 -5.79 -7.96 -16.47
CA THR A 524 -6.07 -8.12 -17.91
C THR A 524 -7.41 -7.53 -18.31
N LEU A 525 -8.44 -7.68 -17.47
CA LEU A 525 -9.82 -7.23 -17.79
C LEU A 525 -10.05 -5.73 -17.58
N CYS A 526 -9.31 -5.11 -16.65
CA CYS A 526 -9.54 -3.73 -16.23
C CYS A 526 -8.48 -2.72 -16.72
N ARG A 527 -7.47 -3.20 -17.44
CA ARG A 527 -6.40 -2.39 -18.03
C ARG A 527 -6.87 -1.53 -19.21
#